data_b82708bf6b2fe8d6ba1139a1db0dd2cd
#
_entry.id   b82708bf6b2fe8d6ba1139a1db0dd2cd
#
_cell.length_a   1.000
_cell.length_b   1.000
_cell.length_c   1.000
_cell.angle_alpha   90.00
_cell.angle_beta   90.00
_cell.angle_gamma   90.00
#
_symmetry.space_group_name_H-M   'P 1'
#
loop_
_entity.id
_entity.type
_entity.pdbx_description
1 polymer ?
#
loop_
_entity_poly.entity_id
_entity_poly.type
_entity_poly.pdbx_seq_one_letter_code
_entity_poly.pdbx_strand_id
1 'polypeptide(L)'
;LYGSHIRNRNANGYFKVGMPVGPAVYDPDEQDEMRSNLAFVADFDHFSEDAYFGLNDYTGNQNSLALNLMYNHYFTYRSSLIVGVQGHLDYYREKLLNPTPWIAANSVRDYDFDRNEREAGAYAEYTYAIKDKFSVVAGLRGDYNHYYDRFFLTPRGHLKWNITPSTTLRASGGLGYRSTNVITDNIGVLATGRAITF
;
A
#
# COMPACT_ATOMS: atom_id res chain seq x y z
N LEU A 1 11.69 -32.13 21.14
CA LEU A 1 10.54 -31.99 20.24
C LEU A 1 10.55 -30.56 19.69
N TYR A 2 10.60 -30.42 18.38
CA TYR A 2 10.46 -29.14 17.69
C TYR A 2 8.97 -28.83 17.51
N GLY A 3 8.52 -27.64 17.91
CA GLY A 3 7.17 -27.15 17.68
C GLY A 3 7.22 -25.79 17.01
N SER A 4 6.20 -25.46 16.24
CA SER A 4 6.01 -24.14 15.66
C SER A 4 4.55 -23.72 15.71
N HIS A 5 4.31 -22.45 15.89
CA HIS A 5 2.96 -21.87 15.86
C HIS A 5 3.05 -20.43 15.37
N ILE A 6 2.07 -20.01 14.59
CA ILE A 6 1.91 -18.62 14.15
C ILE A 6 0.46 -18.24 14.42
N ARG A 7 0.26 -17.10 15.05
CA ARG A 7 -1.06 -16.54 15.33
C ARG A 7 -1.10 -15.06 14.88
N ASN A 8 -1.94 -14.78 13.89
CA ASN A 8 -2.14 -13.44 13.38
C ASN A 8 -3.50 -12.90 13.82
N ARG A 9 -3.53 -11.60 14.12
CA ARG A 9 -4.75 -10.84 14.37
C ARG A 9 -4.68 -9.57 13.56
N ASN A 10 -5.79 -9.22 12.93
CA ASN A 10 -5.94 -7.99 12.16
C ASN A 10 -7.24 -7.30 12.53
N ALA A 11 -7.20 -5.98 12.67
CA ALA A 11 -8.36 -5.12 12.82
C ALA A 11 -8.20 -3.91 11.89
N ASN A 12 -9.17 -3.70 11.03
CA ASN A 12 -9.16 -2.62 10.04
C ASN A 12 -10.40 -1.74 10.21
N GLY A 13 -10.22 -0.44 10.09
CA GLY A 13 -11.26 0.56 10.13
C GLY A 13 -11.10 1.57 8.99
N TYR A 14 -12.19 1.87 8.29
CA TYR A 14 -12.18 2.71 7.11
C TYR A 14 -13.31 3.74 7.17
N PHE A 15 -12.99 4.98 6.82
CA PHE A 15 -13.93 6.09 6.72
C PHE A 15 -13.74 6.81 5.38
N LYS A 16 -14.85 7.11 4.70
CA LYS A 16 -14.85 7.90 3.47
C LYS A 16 -16.00 8.88 3.47
N VAL A 17 -15.69 10.13 3.12
CA VAL A 17 -16.68 11.16 2.82
C VAL A 17 -16.35 11.78 1.47
N GLY A 18 -17.37 12.07 0.68
CA GLY A 18 -17.22 12.73 -0.61
C GLY A 18 -18.38 13.66 -0.87
N MET A 19 -18.10 14.74 -1.58
CA MET A 19 -19.11 15.71 -2.00
C MET A 19 -18.93 16.03 -3.48
N PRO A 20 -20.03 16.16 -4.25
CA PRO A 20 -19.97 16.68 -5.60
C PRO A 20 -19.61 18.16 -5.59
N VAL A 21 -18.79 18.59 -6.56
CA VAL A 21 -18.32 19.97 -6.70
C VAL A 21 -18.42 20.39 -8.16
N GLY A 22 -18.88 21.61 -8.41
CA GLY A 22 -18.96 22.17 -9.75
C GLY A 22 -20.16 21.71 -10.60
N PRO A 23 -20.22 22.13 -11.87
CA PRO A 23 -21.30 21.79 -12.77
C PRO A 23 -21.28 20.31 -13.16
N ALA A 24 -22.44 19.79 -13.52
CA ALA A 24 -22.56 18.47 -14.10
C ALA A 24 -22.06 18.45 -15.55
N VAL A 25 -21.45 17.35 -15.94
CA VAL A 25 -21.06 17.03 -17.32
C VAL A 25 -21.99 15.90 -17.79
N TYR A 26 -22.78 16.16 -18.83
CA TYR A 26 -23.69 15.16 -19.37
C TYR A 26 -22.92 14.13 -20.21
N ASP A 27 -23.16 12.87 -19.94
CA ASP A 27 -22.68 11.74 -20.74
C ASP A 27 -23.76 11.23 -21.67
N PRO A 28 -23.68 11.49 -22.99
CA PRO A 28 -24.69 11.04 -23.96
C PRO A 28 -24.66 9.52 -24.19
N ASP A 29 -23.55 8.85 -23.87
CA ASP A 29 -23.37 7.41 -24.09
C ASP A 29 -24.02 6.59 -22.97
N GLU A 30 -24.08 7.10 -21.74
CA GLU A 30 -24.73 6.46 -20.58
C GLU A 30 -26.06 7.13 -20.21
N GLN A 31 -26.39 8.29 -20.80
CA GLN A 31 -27.55 9.12 -20.45
C GLN A 31 -27.59 9.52 -18.98
N ASP A 32 -26.41 9.84 -18.42
CA ASP A 32 -26.20 10.17 -17.03
C ASP A 32 -25.40 11.47 -16.87
N GLU A 33 -25.40 12.02 -15.67
CA GLU A 33 -24.65 13.21 -15.31
C GLU A 33 -23.47 12.87 -14.41
N MET A 34 -22.27 13.18 -14.87
CA MET A 34 -21.05 13.07 -14.06
C MET A 34 -20.73 14.40 -13.40
N ARG A 35 -20.38 14.35 -12.11
CA ARG A 35 -19.94 15.55 -11.36
C ARG A 35 -18.55 15.38 -10.81
N SER A 36 -17.75 16.42 -10.96
CA SER A 36 -16.49 16.52 -10.23
C SER A 36 -16.77 16.36 -8.74
N ASN A 37 -15.86 15.73 -8.02
CA ASN A 37 -16.05 15.45 -6.61
C ASN A 37 -14.76 15.63 -5.81
N LEU A 38 -14.92 16.06 -4.57
CA LEU A 38 -13.89 16.09 -3.56
C LEU A 38 -14.16 14.96 -2.58
N ALA A 39 -13.16 14.13 -2.30
CA ALA A 39 -13.29 13.03 -1.37
C ALA A 39 -12.11 12.98 -0.38
N PHE A 40 -12.44 12.65 0.86
CA PHE A 40 -11.49 12.36 1.92
C PHE A 40 -11.66 10.91 2.36
N VAL A 41 -10.54 10.22 2.51
CA VAL A 41 -10.48 8.83 2.98
C VAL A 41 -9.50 8.75 4.14
N ALA A 42 -9.90 8.09 5.21
CA ALA A 42 -9.04 7.69 6.30
C ALA A 42 -9.15 6.17 6.48
N ASP A 43 -8.02 5.52 6.58
CA ASP A 43 -7.90 4.08 6.79
C ASP A 43 -6.99 3.82 7.98
N PHE A 44 -7.42 2.95 8.89
CA PHE A 44 -6.65 2.51 10.04
C PHE A 44 -6.55 1.00 10.03
N ASP A 45 -5.32 0.50 10.17
CA ASP A 45 -5.03 -0.93 10.27
C ASP A 45 -4.21 -1.23 11.51
N HIS A 46 -4.60 -2.27 12.25
CA HIS A 46 -3.83 -2.85 13.34
C HIS A 46 -3.56 -4.31 13.03
N PHE A 47 -2.30 -4.68 12.96
CA PHE A 47 -1.83 -6.05 12.77
C PHE A 47 -0.97 -6.48 13.95
N SER A 48 -1.19 -7.70 14.45
CA SER A 48 -0.31 -8.33 15.43
C SER A 48 -0.05 -9.78 15.06
N GLU A 49 1.20 -10.19 15.23
CA GLU A 49 1.66 -11.55 15.01
C GLU A 49 2.43 -12.04 16.23
N ASP A 50 2.00 -13.20 16.74
CA ASP A 50 2.70 -13.97 17.77
C ASP A 50 3.13 -15.31 17.15
N ALA A 51 4.41 -15.61 17.14
CA ALA A 51 4.93 -16.84 16.56
C ALA A 51 6.02 -17.46 17.44
N TYR A 52 6.10 -18.79 17.44
CA TYR A 52 7.28 -19.48 17.97
C TYR A 52 7.75 -20.56 17.00
N PHE A 53 9.07 -20.77 16.98
CA PHE A 53 9.75 -21.80 16.20
C PHE A 53 10.82 -22.47 17.09
N GLY A 54 10.48 -23.62 17.66
CA GLY A 54 11.33 -24.28 18.64
C GLY A 54 11.47 -23.44 19.91
N LEU A 55 12.63 -22.81 20.12
CA LEU A 55 12.90 -21.91 21.25
C LEU A 55 12.88 -20.42 20.87
N ASN A 56 12.65 -20.10 19.61
CA ASN A 56 12.58 -18.72 19.13
C ASN A 56 11.16 -18.20 19.28
N ASP A 57 10.96 -17.17 20.09
CA ASP A 57 9.68 -16.47 20.22
C ASP A 57 9.74 -15.13 19.48
N TYR A 58 8.75 -14.89 18.62
CA TYR A 58 8.61 -13.67 17.84
C TYR A 58 7.27 -13.00 18.15
N THR A 59 7.30 -11.69 18.33
CA THR A 59 6.11 -10.85 18.45
C THR A 59 6.26 -9.64 17.55
N GLY A 60 5.33 -9.44 16.62
CA GLY A 60 5.25 -8.29 15.74
C GLY A 60 3.95 -7.53 15.95
N ASN A 61 4.03 -6.20 16.01
CA ASN A 61 2.87 -5.32 16.04
C ASN A 61 3.05 -4.20 15.03
N GLN A 62 2.00 -3.91 14.27
CA GLN A 62 1.95 -2.80 13.34
C GLN A 62 0.66 -2.02 13.55
N ASN A 63 0.77 -0.69 13.57
CA ASN A 63 -0.35 0.22 13.49
C ASN A 63 -0.12 1.14 12.29
N SER A 64 -1.08 1.21 11.39
CA SER A 64 -1.02 2.01 10.19
C SER A 64 -2.18 3.00 10.15
N LEU A 65 -1.91 4.23 9.72
CA LEU A 65 -2.92 5.23 9.42
C LEU A 65 -2.63 5.81 8.04
N ALA A 66 -3.57 5.66 7.11
CA ALA A 66 -3.51 6.29 5.81
C ALA A 66 -4.59 7.36 5.67
N LEU A 67 -4.20 8.54 5.21
CA LEU A 67 -5.09 9.68 4.95
C LEU A 67 -4.95 10.06 3.48
N ASN A 68 -6.06 10.26 2.79
CA ASN A 68 -6.07 10.64 1.38
C ASN A 68 -7.15 11.68 1.12
N LEU A 69 -6.74 12.82 0.56
CA LEU A 69 -7.62 13.86 0.05
C LEU A 69 -7.47 13.89 -1.47
N MET A 70 -8.57 13.69 -2.19
CA MET A 70 -8.56 13.63 -3.65
C MET A 70 -9.65 14.50 -4.26
N TYR A 71 -9.33 15.10 -5.39
CA TYR A 71 -10.25 15.82 -6.24
C TYR A 71 -10.30 15.18 -7.62
N ASN A 72 -11.47 14.74 -8.04
CA ASN A 72 -11.73 14.23 -9.38
C ASN A 72 -12.44 15.30 -10.20
N HIS A 73 -11.83 15.74 -11.29
CA HIS A 73 -12.38 16.73 -12.21
C HIS A 73 -12.74 16.11 -13.53
N TYR A 74 -13.99 16.31 -13.98
CA TYR A 74 -14.45 15.94 -15.32
C TYR A 74 -14.35 17.14 -16.25
N PHE A 75 -13.45 17.08 -17.24
CA PHE A 75 -13.39 18.08 -18.32
C PHE A 75 -14.49 17.85 -19.33
N THR A 76 -14.72 16.58 -19.64
CA THR A 76 -15.78 16.11 -20.54
C THR A 76 -16.23 14.74 -20.06
N TYR A 77 -17.32 14.19 -20.62
CA TYR A 77 -17.73 12.82 -20.32
C TYR A 77 -16.69 11.76 -20.74
N ARG A 78 -15.68 12.13 -21.55
CA ARG A 78 -14.60 11.23 -21.97
C ARG A 78 -13.29 11.45 -21.24
N SER A 79 -13.15 12.55 -20.55
CA SER A 79 -11.87 12.91 -19.95
C SER A 79 -12.00 13.42 -18.52
N SER A 80 -11.20 12.85 -17.62
CA SER A 80 -11.14 13.26 -16.23
C SER A 80 -9.69 13.29 -15.72
N LEU A 81 -9.48 14.08 -14.70
CA LEU A 81 -8.22 14.18 -13.96
C LEU A 81 -8.50 14.01 -12.47
N ILE A 82 -7.82 13.05 -11.87
CA ILE A 82 -7.76 12.92 -10.41
C ILE A 82 -6.44 13.50 -9.94
N VAL A 83 -6.51 14.40 -8.98
CA VAL A 83 -5.33 14.87 -8.23
C VAL A 83 -5.57 14.61 -6.76
N GLY A 84 -4.52 14.29 -6.02
CA GLY A 84 -4.66 14.02 -4.60
C GLY A 84 -3.36 14.15 -3.85
N VAL A 85 -3.51 14.26 -2.51
CA VAL A 85 -2.42 14.20 -1.55
C VAL A 85 -2.71 13.10 -0.55
N GLN A 86 -1.66 12.38 -0.15
CA GLN A 86 -1.75 11.26 0.77
C GLN A 86 -0.71 11.38 1.86
N GLY A 87 -1.09 11.03 3.08
CA GLY A 87 -0.19 10.80 4.20
C GLY A 87 -0.30 9.36 4.67
N HIS A 88 0.81 8.74 5.02
CA HIS A 88 0.87 7.39 5.58
C HIS A 88 1.78 7.39 6.80
N LEU A 89 1.30 6.80 7.89
CA LEU A 89 2.00 6.69 9.17
C LEU A 89 1.98 5.23 9.57
N ASP A 90 3.15 4.62 9.70
CA ASP A 90 3.33 3.26 10.17
C ASP A 90 4.18 3.23 11.43
N TYR A 91 3.68 2.56 12.42
CA TYR A 91 4.42 2.23 13.61
C TYR A 91 4.57 0.72 13.72
N TYR A 92 5.83 0.26 13.68
CA TYR A 92 6.20 -1.15 13.81
C TYR A 92 6.94 -1.37 15.11
N ARG A 93 6.61 -2.46 15.77
CA ARG A 93 7.38 -2.99 16.89
C ARG A 93 7.56 -4.48 16.73
N GLU A 94 8.81 -4.91 16.67
CA GLU A 94 9.17 -6.31 16.51
C GLU A 94 10.09 -6.74 17.66
N LYS A 95 9.80 -7.91 18.24
CA LYS A 95 10.62 -8.53 19.27
C LYS A 95 10.91 -9.96 18.89
N LEU A 96 12.16 -10.34 18.97
CA LEU A 96 12.63 -11.71 18.84
C LEU A 96 13.39 -12.09 20.10
N LEU A 97 12.94 -13.15 20.78
CA LEU A 97 13.61 -13.75 21.91
C LEU A 97 14.20 -15.09 21.48
N ASN A 98 15.51 -15.26 21.71
CA ASN A 98 16.20 -16.51 21.40
C ASN A 98 16.95 -17.00 22.66
N PRO A 99 16.29 -17.79 23.55
CA PRO A 99 16.86 -18.20 24.82
C PRO A 99 17.88 -19.35 24.71
N THR A 100 18.42 -19.67 23.52
CA THR A 100 19.35 -20.79 23.33
C THR A 100 20.65 -20.61 24.13
N PRO A 101 20.93 -21.42 25.17
CA PRO A 101 22.01 -21.18 26.12
C PRO A 101 23.43 -21.45 25.58
N TRP A 102 23.55 -22.16 24.45
CA TRP A 102 24.83 -22.53 23.81
C TRP A 102 25.26 -21.63 22.66
N ILE A 103 24.55 -20.55 22.42
CA ILE A 103 24.99 -19.54 21.45
C ILE A 103 26.14 -18.74 22.07
N ALA A 104 27.24 -18.54 21.32
CA ALA A 104 28.45 -17.86 21.77
C ALA A 104 28.11 -16.48 22.40
N ALA A 105 28.87 -16.09 23.42
CA ALA A 105 28.59 -14.91 24.23
C ALA A 105 28.49 -13.57 23.46
N ASN A 106 28.87 -13.54 22.18
CA ASN A 106 28.84 -12.37 21.29
C ASN A 106 27.68 -12.39 20.29
N SER A 107 26.78 -13.38 20.33
CA SER A 107 25.61 -13.39 19.47
C SER A 107 24.46 -12.62 20.12
N VAL A 108 23.81 -11.76 19.33
CA VAL A 108 22.59 -11.06 19.78
C VAL A 108 21.50 -12.11 20.01
N ARG A 109 21.07 -12.25 21.24
CA ARG A 109 20.06 -13.24 21.64
C ARG A 109 18.66 -12.71 21.47
N ASP A 110 18.49 -11.43 21.73
CA ASP A 110 17.23 -10.75 21.74
C ASP A 110 17.30 -9.56 20.78
N TYR A 111 16.27 -9.40 19.99
CA TYR A 111 16.10 -8.29 19.07
C TYR A 111 14.83 -7.56 19.48
N ASP A 112 14.94 -6.26 19.75
CA ASP A 112 13.81 -5.35 19.99
C ASP A 112 13.99 -4.17 19.04
N PHE A 113 13.04 -4.01 18.10
CA PHE A 113 13.12 -3.04 17.05
C PHE A 113 11.80 -2.26 16.95
N ASP A 114 11.93 -0.95 17.08
CA ASP A 114 10.85 -0.02 16.85
C ASP A 114 11.15 0.80 15.58
N ARG A 115 10.19 0.87 14.67
CA ARG A 115 10.28 1.69 13.47
C ARG A 115 9.05 2.58 13.34
N ASN A 116 9.30 3.86 13.13
CA ASN A 116 8.27 4.85 12.84
C ASN A 116 8.48 5.36 11.41
N GLU A 117 7.63 4.97 10.50
CA GLU A 117 7.70 5.34 9.09
C GLU A 117 6.62 6.37 8.78
N ARG A 118 7.01 7.46 8.14
CA ARG A 118 6.13 8.54 7.73
C ARG A 118 6.35 8.84 6.27
N GLU A 119 5.27 8.87 5.54
CA GLU A 119 5.28 9.14 4.11
C GLU A 119 4.25 10.20 3.77
N ALA A 120 4.64 11.13 2.91
CA ALA A 120 3.75 12.12 2.32
C ALA A 120 3.91 12.10 0.81
N GLY A 121 2.80 12.07 0.10
CA GLY A 121 2.81 11.99 -1.36
C GLY A 121 1.74 12.82 -2.02
N ALA A 122 1.96 13.10 -3.29
CA ALA A 122 0.98 13.71 -4.18
C ALA A 122 0.92 12.93 -5.49
N TYR A 123 -0.23 12.92 -6.11
CA TYR A 123 -0.43 12.21 -7.36
C TYR A 123 -1.40 12.92 -8.29
N ALA A 124 -1.25 12.62 -9.58
CA ALA A 124 -2.18 13.01 -10.62
C ALA A 124 -2.40 11.82 -11.57
N GLU A 125 -3.65 11.61 -11.97
CA GLU A 125 -4.02 10.57 -12.92
C GLU A 125 -5.02 11.11 -13.91
N TYR A 126 -4.69 11.05 -15.19
CA TYR A 126 -5.55 11.44 -16.29
C TYR A 126 -6.16 10.21 -16.94
N THR A 127 -7.46 10.25 -17.13
CA THR A 127 -8.22 9.22 -17.84
C THR A 127 -8.86 9.82 -19.08
N TYR A 128 -8.70 9.11 -20.21
CA TYR A 128 -9.45 9.36 -21.42
C TYR A 128 -10.10 8.08 -21.91
N ALA A 129 -11.41 8.10 -22.14
CA ALA A 129 -12.16 6.93 -22.54
C ALA A 129 -13.16 7.25 -23.64
N ILE A 130 -13.27 6.36 -24.63
CA ILE A 130 -14.36 6.30 -25.61
C ILE A 130 -15.05 4.98 -25.35
N LYS A 131 -16.35 5.04 -25.00
CA LYS A 131 -17.16 3.87 -24.68
C LYS A 131 -16.99 2.77 -25.75
N ASP A 132 -16.82 1.55 -25.28
CA ASP A 132 -16.67 0.32 -26.07
C ASP A 132 -15.52 0.30 -27.09
N LYS A 133 -14.71 1.34 -27.16
CA LYS A 133 -13.62 1.46 -28.12
C LYS A 133 -12.25 1.49 -27.48
N PHE A 134 -12.01 2.49 -26.61
CA PHE A 134 -10.66 2.82 -26.17
C PHE A 134 -10.68 3.44 -24.78
N SER A 135 -9.74 3.08 -23.95
CA SER A 135 -9.49 3.75 -22.67
C SER A 135 -8.00 3.80 -22.39
N VAL A 136 -7.52 4.96 -22.02
CA VAL A 136 -6.15 5.18 -21.53
C VAL A 136 -6.19 5.86 -20.18
N VAL A 137 -5.35 5.39 -19.28
CA VAL A 137 -5.08 5.99 -17.99
C VAL A 137 -3.59 6.21 -17.88
N ALA A 138 -3.19 7.44 -17.54
CA ALA A 138 -1.79 7.79 -17.28
C ALA A 138 -1.70 8.49 -15.93
N GLY A 139 -0.88 7.98 -15.04
CA GLY A 139 -0.72 8.50 -13.69
C GLY A 139 0.75 8.70 -13.32
N LEU A 140 0.97 9.69 -12.48
CA LEU A 140 2.25 9.97 -11.85
C LEU A 140 2.03 10.24 -10.38
N ARG A 141 2.84 9.60 -9.53
CA ARG A 141 2.83 9.79 -8.09
C ARG A 141 4.25 10.06 -7.61
N GLY A 142 4.40 11.01 -6.71
CA GLY A 142 5.63 11.31 -6.02
C GLY A 142 5.43 11.22 -4.51
N ASP A 143 6.27 10.45 -3.82
CA ASP A 143 6.23 10.22 -2.39
C ASP A 143 7.57 10.53 -1.75
N TYR A 144 7.54 11.23 -0.63
CA TYR A 144 8.70 11.41 0.23
C TYR A 144 8.53 10.52 1.46
N ASN A 145 9.47 9.60 1.66
CA ASN A 145 9.52 8.73 2.81
C ASN A 145 10.58 9.25 3.78
N HIS A 146 10.14 9.66 4.97
CA HIS A 146 11.01 10.26 5.99
C HIS A 146 11.99 9.25 6.60
N TYR A 147 11.61 7.97 6.71
CA TYR A 147 12.48 6.94 7.29
C TYR A 147 13.72 6.66 6.44
N TYR A 148 13.55 6.65 5.10
CA TYR A 148 14.64 6.45 4.15
C TYR A 148 15.29 7.76 3.71
N ASP A 149 14.72 8.92 4.07
CA ASP A 149 15.11 10.24 3.60
C ASP A 149 15.23 10.29 2.06
N ARG A 150 14.20 9.77 1.37
CA ARG A 150 14.20 9.62 -0.08
C ARG A 150 12.86 9.99 -0.70
N PHE A 151 12.95 10.51 -1.90
CA PHE A 151 11.83 10.75 -2.79
C PHE A 151 11.72 9.62 -3.82
N PHE A 152 10.50 9.12 -4.01
CA PHE A 152 10.17 8.09 -4.97
C PHE A 152 9.20 8.63 -6.00
N LEU A 153 9.43 8.30 -7.27
CA LEU A 153 8.54 8.65 -8.37
C LEU A 153 8.00 7.37 -9.01
N THR A 154 6.69 7.25 -9.06
CA THR A 154 6.00 6.04 -9.53
C THR A 154 5.02 6.37 -10.65
N PRO A 155 5.49 6.36 -11.93
CA PRO A 155 4.62 6.45 -13.08
C PRO A 155 3.82 5.16 -13.26
N ARG A 156 2.58 5.28 -13.78
CA ARG A 156 1.75 4.15 -14.17
C ARG A 156 0.96 4.47 -15.43
N GLY A 157 0.66 3.44 -16.22
CA GLY A 157 -0.15 3.59 -17.42
C GLY A 157 -0.95 2.33 -17.70
N HIS A 158 -2.17 2.52 -18.19
CA HIS A 158 -3.07 1.46 -18.63
C HIS A 158 -3.68 1.84 -19.96
N LEU A 159 -3.76 0.86 -20.86
CA LEU A 159 -4.40 0.96 -22.15
C LEU A 159 -5.39 -0.20 -22.31
N LYS A 160 -6.59 0.10 -22.73
CA LYS A 160 -7.57 -0.88 -23.24
C LYS A 160 -8.02 -0.41 -24.61
N TRP A 161 -7.93 -1.30 -25.60
CA TRP A 161 -8.38 -1.02 -26.95
C TRP A 161 -9.16 -2.19 -27.51
N ASN A 162 -10.43 -1.97 -27.78
CA ASN A 162 -11.29 -2.92 -28.49
C ASN A 162 -11.08 -2.72 -29.99
N ILE A 163 -10.21 -3.54 -30.59
CA ILE A 163 -9.86 -3.47 -32.03
C ILE A 163 -11.07 -3.91 -32.88
N THR A 164 -11.74 -4.97 -32.42
CA THR A 164 -12.99 -5.46 -33.00
C THR A 164 -13.95 -5.81 -31.86
N PRO A 165 -15.25 -6.07 -32.13
CA PRO A 165 -16.18 -6.52 -31.08
C PRO A 165 -15.77 -7.79 -30.35
N SER A 166 -14.90 -8.62 -30.98
CA SER A 166 -14.39 -9.87 -30.40
C SER A 166 -12.92 -9.81 -29.97
N THR A 167 -12.20 -8.70 -30.24
CA THR A 167 -10.77 -8.59 -29.98
C THR A 167 -10.43 -7.37 -29.16
N THR A 168 -9.89 -7.58 -27.97
CA THR A 168 -9.46 -6.52 -27.06
C THR A 168 -7.96 -6.62 -26.78
N LEU A 169 -7.22 -5.55 -27.02
CA LEU A 169 -5.84 -5.35 -26.55
C LEU A 169 -5.86 -4.66 -25.19
N ARG A 170 -5.04 -5.17 -24.26
CA ARG A 170 -4.80 -4.52 -22.97
C ARG A 170 -3.30 -4.48 -22.70
N ALA A 171 -2.81 -3.34 -22.28
CA ALA A 171 -1.44 -3.14 -21.83
C ALA A 171 -1.42 -2.34 -20.54
N SER A 172 -0.51 -2.68 -19.64
CA SER A 172 -0.29 -1.93 -18.40
C SER A 172 1.18 -1.98 -18.02
N GLY A 173 1.67 -0.90 -17.43
CA GLY A 173 3.01 -0.82 -16.90
C GLY A 173 3.10 0.28 -15.86
N GLY A 174 4.07 0.15 -14.97
CA GLY A 174 4.31 1.13 -13.92
C GLY A 174 5.51 0.75 -13.07
N LEU A 175 5.94 1.71 -12.26
CA LEU A 175 6.92 1.50 -11.21
C LEU A 175 6.21 1.52 -9.85
N GLY A 176 6.77 0.81 -8.89
CA GLY A 176 6.35 0.80 -7.51
C GLY A 176 7.54 0.62 -6.59
N TYR A 177 7.40 1.04 -5.36
CA TYR A 177 8.36 0.74 -4.30
C TYR A 177 7.61 0.20 -3.09
N ARG A 178 8.33 -0.49 -2.24
CA ARG A 178 7.82 -1.04 -0.98
C ARG A 178 8.93 -0.98 0.07
N SER A 179 8.57 -0.58 1.28
CA SER A 179 9.38 -0.78 2.46
C SER A 179 9.45 -2.26 2.82
N THR A 180 10.63 -2.75 3.16
CA THR A 180 10.83 -4.15 3.54
C THR A 180 10.85 -4.29 5.05
N ASN A 181 10.15 -5.30 5.57
CA ASN A 181 10.25 -5.77 6.95
C ASN A 181 11.06 -7.07 6.96
N VAL A 182 12.33 -6.99 7.36
CA VAL A 182 13.28 -8.09 7.18
C VAL A 182 12.82 -9.36 7.88
N ILE A 183 12.31 -9.28 9.10
CA ILE A 183 11.87 -10.45 9.87
C ILE A 183 10.47 -10.89 9.44
N THR A 184 9.49 -10.00 9.45
CA THR A 184 8.09 -10.33 9.12
C THR A 184 7.95 -10.89 7.68
N ASP A 185 8.68 -10.31 6.72
CA ASP A 185 8.68 -10.78 5.33
C ASP A 185 9.39 -12.15 5.17
N ASN A 186 10.20 -12.56 6.14
CA ASN A 186 11.00 -13.77 6.10
C ASN A 186 10.88 -14.62 7.37
N ILE A 187 9.72 -14.64 7.99
CA ILE A 187 9.51 -15.32 9.30
C ILE A 187 9.94 -16.80 9.30
N GLY A 188 9.92 -17.47 8.15
CA GLY A 188 10.40 -18.82 7.97
C GLY A 188 11.90 -19.00 8.29
N VAL A 189 12.70 -17.92 8.29
CA VAL A 189 14.12 -17.95 8.70
C VAL A 189 14.24 -18.26 10.19
N LEU A 190 13.24 -17.93 11.01
CA LEU A 190 13.22 -18.25 12.43
C LEU A 190 13.10 -19.76 12.72
N ALA A 191 12.68 -20.54 11.71
CA ALA A 191 12.63 -22.02 11.79
C ALA A 191 14.02 -22.67 11.65
N THR A 192 15.07 -22.03 12.12
CA THR A 192 16.45 -22.53 12.08
C THR A 192 16.99 -22.81 13.48
N GLY A 193 17.81 -23.83 13.63
CA GLY A 193 18.62 -24.06 14.85
C GLY A 193 19.93 -23.28 14.90
N ARG A 194 20.16 -22.35 13.93
CA ARG A 194 21.37 -21.55 13.87
C ARG A 194 21.19 -20.22 14.62
N ALA A 195 22.27 -19.66 15.11
CA ALA A 195 22.26 -18.30 15.65
C ALA A 195 21.91 -17.30 14.54
N ILE A 196 20.96 -16.42 14.81
CA ILE A 196 20.61 -15.30 13.94
C ILE A 196 21.40 -14.09 14.47
N THR A 197 22.22 -13.49 13.61
CA THR A 197 22.97 -12.25 13.90
C THR A 197 22.40 -11.13 13.06
N PHE A 198 22.13 -9.98 13.70
CA PHE A 198 21.63 -8.76 13.05
C PHE A 198 22.73 -7.71 12.99
#